data_4777ea3ed8d74b92fb70ad451b77fed6
#
_entry.id   4777ea3ed8d74b92fb70ad451b77fed6
#
_cell.length_a   1.000
_cell.length_b   1.000
_cell.length_c   1.000
_cell.angle_alpha   90.00
_cell.angle_beta   90.00
_cell.angle_gamma   90.00
#
_symmetry.space_group_name_H-M   'P 1'
#
loop_
_entity.id
_entity.type
_entity.pdbx_description
1 polymer ?
#
loop_
_entity_poly.entity_id
_entity_poly.type
_entity_poly.pdbx_seq_one_letter_code
_entity_poly.pdbx_strand_id
1 'polypeptide(L)'
;KKVYETYLEQTLLFEQEGGGETLPPDLEKVVDRDWREAIEEYYAKVKKRGHFVRHESAGYGLVSIAHHEGSEGHVIAIDSCVDQRSWEFIDSGGNVVSRGTLKRNQMFFDRISGRMVIVDGLSERVDKC
;
A
#
# COMPACT_ATOMS: atom_id res chain seq x y z
N LYS A 1 -4.52 -9.91 9.20
CA LYS A 1 -3.67 -10.40 8.11
C LYS A 1 -4.38 -10.33 6.78
N LYS A 2 -5.60 -10.86 6.70
CA LYS A 2 -6.37 -10.87 5.46
C LYS A 2 -6.68 -9.45 4.97
N VAL A 3 -7.00 -8.55 5.89
CA VAL A 3 -7.25 -7.14 5.56
C VAL A 3 -5.99 -6.51 4.96
N TYR A 4 -4.83 -6.80 5.54
CA TYR A 4 -3.57 -6.26 5.03
C TYR A 4 -3.23 -6.81 3.64
N GLU A 5 -3.46 -8.10 3.41
CA GLU A 5 -3.24 -8.70 2.09
C GLU A 5 -4.17 -8.08 1.05
N THR A 6 -5.43 -7.85 1.41
CA THR A 6 -6.38 -7.13 0.53
C THR A 6 -5.87 -5.73 0.23
N TYR A 7 -5.38 -5.03 1.24
CA TYR A 7 -4.81 -3.69 1.06
C TYR A 7 -3.65 -3.72 0.07
N LEU A 8 -2.70 -4.65 0.24
CA LEU A 8 -1.55 -4.76 -0.65
C LEU A 8 -1.97 -5.08 -2.09
N GLU A 9 -2.92 -5.99 -2.25
CA GLU A 9 -3.44 -6.36 -3.56
C GLU A 9 -4.13 -5.18 -4.23
N GLN A 10 -5.00 -4.48 -3.51
CA GLN A 10 -5.76 -3.36 -4.06
C GLN A 10 -4.86 -2.17 -4.38
N THR A 11 -3.84 -1.90 -3.56
CA THR A 11 -2.90 -0.81 -3.87
C THR A 11 -2.06 -1.13 -5.10
N LEU A 12 -1.66 -2.40 -5.28
CA LEU A 12 -0.96 -2.80 -6.51
C LEU A 12 -1.83 -2.57 -7.73
N LEU A 13 -3.08 -3.02 -7.71
CA LEU A 13 -4.00 -2.82 -8.82
C LEU A 13 -4.19 -1.34 -9.13
N PHE A 14 -4.30 -0.52 -8.10
CA PHE A 14 -4.48 0.92 -8.28
C PHE A 14 -3.25 1.57 -8.90
N GLU A 15 -2.05 1.13 -8.51
CA GLU A 15 -0.81 1.62 -9.11
C GLU A 15 -0.62 1.13 -10.54
N GLN A 16 -1.12 -0.06 -10.87
CA GLN A 16 -1.13 -0.54 -12.25
C GLN A 16 -2.08 0.28 -13.13
N GLU A 17 -3.08 0.89 -12.54
CA GLU A 17 -4.00 1.79 -13.24
C GLU A 17 -3.52 3.24 -13.28
N GLY A 18 -2.42 3.55 -12.58
CA GLY A 18 -1.86 4.90 -12.54
C GLY A 18 -2.44 5.80 -11.47
N GLY A 19 -3.05 5.22 -10.44
CA GLY A 19 -3.66 5.98 -9.35
C GLY A 19 -5.00 6.61 -9.74
N GLY A 20 -5.45 7.57 -8.97
CA GLY A 20 -6.72 8.23 -9.22
C GLY A 20 -7.05 9.26 -8.15
N GLU A 21 -8.09 10.04 -8.38
CA GLU A 21 -8.55 11.07 -7.44
C GLU A 21 -9.44 10.50 -6.33
N THR A 22 -10.03 9.33 -6.56
CA THR A 22 -10.84 8.63 -5.57
C THR A 22 -10.34 7.20 -5.42
N LEU A 23 -10.49 6.63 -4.24
CA LEU A 23 -10.08 5.26 -4.00
C LEU A 23 -11.07 4.26 -4.61
N PRO A 24 -10.58 3.15 -5.19
CA PRO A 24 -11.46 2.07 -5.61
C PRO A 24 -12.26 1.53 -4.40
N PRO A 25 -13.49 1.04 -4.62
CA PRO A 25 -14.34 0.58 -3.52
C PRO A 25 -13.70 -0.47 -2.60
N ASP A 26 -12.98 -1.43 -3.16
CA ASP A 26 -12.38 -2.49 -2.35
C ASP A 26 -11.19 -2.00 -1.54
N LEU A 27 -10.49 -0.96 -1.99
CA LEU A 27 -9.44 -0.32 -1.21
C LEU A 27 -10.06 0.57 -0.12
N GLU A 28 -11.09 1.32 -0.45
CA GLU A 28 -11.79 2.18 0.49
C GLU A 28 -12.30 1.42 1.72
N LYS A 29 -12.72 0.17 1.53
CA LYS A 29 -13.25 -0.68 2.61
C LYS A 29 -12.23 -1.07 3.66
N VAL A 30 -10.94 -1.02 3.35
CA VAL A 30 -9.89 -1.52 4.24
C VAL A 30 -9.06 -0.41 4.87
N VAL A 31 -9.40 0.85 4.60
CA VAL A 31 -8.69 2.01 5.16
C VAL A 31 -9.67 3.01 5.76
N ASP A 32 -9.20 3.80 6.72
CA ASP A 32 -10.01 4.87 7.33
C ASP A 32 -9.09 5.90 7.98
N ARG A 33 -9.67 7.00 8.47
CA ARG A 33 -9.00 8.06 9.22
C ARG A 33 -7.74 8.58 8.51
N ASP A 34 -6.66 8.76 9.26
CA ASP A 34 -5.43 9.38 8.74
C ASP A 34 -4.81 8.61 7.59
N TRP A 35 -4.90 7.27 7.62
CA TRP A 35 -4.33 6.48 6.54
C TRP A 35 -5.12 6.61 5.24
N ARG A 36 -6.43 6.66 5.34
CA ARG A 36 -7.29 6.90 4.18
C ARG A 36 -6.94 8.23 3.53
N GLU A 37 -6.83 9.28 4.34
CA GLU A 37 -6.49 10.61 3.86
C GLU A 37 -5.12 10.64 3.20
N ALA A 38 -4.14 9.99 3.84
CA ALA A 38 -2.77 9.92 3.32
C ALA A 38 -2.70 9.24 1.95
N ILE A 39 -3.38 8.11 1.77
CA ILE A 39 -3.33 7.41 0.49
C ILE A 39 -4.18 8.08 -0.59
N GLU A 40 -5.27 8.74 -0.22
CA GLU A 40 -6.04 9.54 -1.17
C GLU A 40 -5.16 10.62 -1.79
N GLU A 41 -4.41 11.34 -0.94
CA GLU A 41 -3.49 12.38 -1.38
C GLU A 41 -2.36 11.81 -2.24
N TYR A 42 -1.77 10.69 -1.79
CA TYR A 42 -0.67 10.04 -2.50
C TYR A 42 -1.09 9.61 -3.91
N TYR A 43 -2.23 8.94 -4.04
CA TYR A 43 -2.66 8.42 -5.35
C TYR A 43 -3.18 9.50 -6.30
N ALA A 44 -3.66 10.61 -5.77
CA ALA A 44 -3.98 11.77 -6.60
C ALA A 44 -2.70 12.32 -7.24
N LYS A 45 -1.60 12.34 -6.49
CA LYS A 45 -0.28 12.76 -7.02
C LYS A 45 0.26 11.77 -8.04
N VAL A 46 0.06 10.47 -7.81
CA VAL A 46 0.46 9.42 -8.76
C VAL A 46 -0.23 9.63 -10.10
N LYS A 47 -1.53 9.90 -10.07
CA LYS A 47 -2.28 10.16 -11.30
C LYS A 47 -1.75 11.38 -12.06
N LYS A 48 -1.45 12.46 -11.36
CA LYS A 48 -0.90 13.66 -11.98
C LYS A 48 0.46 13.40 -12.64
N ARG A 49 1.25 12.52 -12.04
CA ARG A 49 2.58 12.18 -12.56
C ARG A 49 2.51 11.36 -13.84
N GLY A 50 1.42 10.60 -14.03
CA GLY A 50 1.24 9.79 -15.24
C GLY A 50 2.08 8.53 -15.31
N HIS A 51 2.56 8.04 -14.16
CA HIS A 51 3.32 6.79 -14.09
C HIS A 51 2.46 5.69 -13.51
N PHE A 52 2.68 4.47 -13.96
CA PHE A 52 1.95 3.31 -13.45
C PHE A 52 2.84 2.08 -13.43
N VAL A 53 2.47 1.10 -12.61
CA VAL A 53 3.24 -0.13 -12.46
C VAL A 53 2.92 -1.06 -13.63
N ARG A 54 3.96 -1.61 -14.26
CA ARG A 54 3.81 -2.55 -15.36
C ARG A 54 3.18 -3.85 -14.82
N HIS A 55 2.13 -4.32 -15.47
CA HIS A 55 1.38 -5.49 -15.03
C HIS A 55 2.25 -6.75 -14.91
N GLU A 56 3.15 -6.97 -15.85
CA GLU A 56 3.96 -8.19 -15.91
C GLU A 56 5.04 -8.24 -14.84
N SER A 57 5.37 -7.12 -14.23
CA SER A 57 6.48 -7.06 -13.28
C SER A 57 6.07 -7.26 -11.83
N ALA A 58 4.78 -7.31 -11.53
CA ALA A 58 4.34 -7.07 -10.17
C ALA A 58 3.49 -8.15 -9.53
N GLY A 59 3.98 -8.67 -8.41
CA GLY A 59 3.15 -9.16 -7.32
C GLY A 59 3.22 -8.13 -6.20
N TYR A 60 2.41 -8.23 -5.17
CA TYR A 60 2.47 -7.21 -4.10
C TYR A 60 3.69 -7.35 -3.18
N GLY A 61 4.43 -8.42 -3.30
CA GLY A 61 5.78 -8.51 -2.75
C GLY A 61 5.92 -8.78 -1.26
N LEU A 62 4.90 -9.28 -0.60
CA LEU A 62 4.97 -9.57 0.83
C LEU A 62 5.98 -10.68 1.12
N VAL A 63 7.05 -10.34 1.87
CA VAL A 63 8.13 -11.27 2.22
C VAL A 63 7.90 -11.84 3.61
N SER A 64 7.59 -11.00 4.59
CA SER A 64 7.40 -11.42 5.97
C SER A 64 6.38 -10.54 6.65
N ILE A 65 5.74 -11.10 7.69
CA ILE A 65 4.71 -10.41 8.44
C ILE A 65 4.78 -10.83 9.91
N ALA A 66 4.68 -9.86 10.80
CA ALA A 66 4.59 -10.09 12.24
C ALA A 66 3.40 -9.31 12.78
N HIS A 67 2.63 -9.96 13.61
CA HIS A 67 1.36 -9.46 14.12
C HIS A 67 1.50 -9.13 15.61
N HIS A 68 1.11 -7.92 16.00
CA HIS A 68 1.17 -7.46 17.40
C HIS A 68 -0.19 -6.91 17.81
N GLU A 69 -0.61 -7.19 19.03
CA GLU A 69 -1.86 -6.68 19.56
C GLU A 69 -1.60 -5.48 20.48
N GLY A 70 -2.56 -4.54 20.49
CA GLY A 70 -2.56 -3.42 21.45
C GLY A 70 -1.42 -2.45 21.33
N SER A 71 -0.84 -2.28 20.14
CA SER A 71 0.31 -1.40 19.92
C SER A 71 -0.12 0.04 19.63
N GLU A 72 0.59 1.01 20.24
CA GLU A 72 0.41 2.45 19.97
C GLU A 72 -1.03 2.94 20.13
N GLY A 73 -1.79 2.34 21.04
CA GLY A 73 -3.18 2.70 21.27
C GLY A 73 -4.16 2.13 20.24
N HIS A 74 -3.68 1.30 19.33
CA HIS A 74 -4.51 0.65 18.31
C HIS A 74 -4.77 -0.81 18.67
N VAL A 75 -5.82 -1.39 18.07
CA VAL A 75 -6.22 -2.76 18.34
C VAL A 75 -5.16 -3.75 17.90
N ILE A 76 -4.62 -3.55 16.70
CA ILE A 76 -3.61 -4.43 16.10
C ILE A 76 -2.56 -3.60 15.37
N ALA A 77 -1.32 -4.07 15.42
CA ALA A 77 -0.26 -3.55 14.56
C ALA A 77 0.34 -4.70 13.77
N ILE A 78 0.67 -4.46 12.51
CA ILE A 78 1.34 -5.43 11.65
C ILE A 78 2.65 -4.81 11.19
N ASP A 79 3.75 -5.52 11.45
CA ASP A 79 5.06 -5.20 10.89
C ASP A 79 5.30 -6.13 9.72
N SER A 80 5.71 -5.61 8.59
CA SER A 80 5.94 -6.41 7.40
C SER A 80 7.14 -5.94 6.62
N CYS A 81 7.65 -6.84 5.80
CA CYS A 81 8.64 -6.52 4.80
C CYS A 81 8.03 -6.76 3.44
N VAL A 82 8.10 -5.76 2.57
CA VAL A 82 7.50 -5.82 1.24
C VAL A 82 8.59 -5.51 0.22
N ASP A 83 8.84 -6.48 -0.66
CA ASP A 83 9.85 -6.35 -1.69
C ASP A 83 9.21 -5.98 -3.01
N GLN A 84 9.30 -4.71 -3.37
CA GLN A 84 8.76 -4.19 -4.61
C GLN A 84 9.87 -3.82 -5.60
N ARG A 85 11.07 -4.33 -5.40
CA ARG A 85 12.21 -4.00 -6.26
C ARG A 85 12.02 -4.46 -7.71
N SER A 86 11.18 -5.47 -7.93
CA SER A 86 10.83 -5.93 -9.29
C SER A 86 9.80 -5.04 -9.98
N TRP A 87 9.16 -4.14 -9.25
CA TRP A 87 8.16 -3.25 -9.84
C TRP A 87 8.84 -2.27 -10.79
N GLU A 88 8.30 -2.16 -11.99
CA GLU A 88 8.73 -1.16 -12.96
C GLU A 88 7.63 -0.12 -13.09
N PHE A 89 7.97 1.13 -12.80
CA PHE A 89 7.07 2.26 -13.05
C PHE A 89 7.35 2.76 -14.45
N ILE A 90 6.30 2.79 -15.26
CA ILE A 90 6.40 3.18 -16.67
C ILE A 90 5.57 4.42 -16.96
N ASP A 91 5.97 5.16 -17.99
CA ASP A 91 5.18 6.29 -18.48
C ASP A 91 4.21 5.84 -19.58
N SER A 92 3.47 6.77 -20.14
CA SER A 92 2.48 6.48 -21.19
C SER A 92 3.09 5.91 -22.48
N GLY A 93 4.39 6.11 -22.69
CA GLY A 93 5.12 5.55 -23.82
C GLY A 93 5.69 4.16 -23.56
N GLY A 94 5.47 3.60 -22.37
CA GLY A 94 6.00 2.29 -22.00
C GLY A 94 7.45 2.30 -21.51
N ASN A 95 8.03 3.47 -21.28
CA ASN A 95 9.41 3.59 -20.82
C ASN A 95 9.51 3.46 -19.30
N VAL A 96 10.47 2.68 -18.82
CA VAL A 96 10.70 2.54 -17.38
C VAL A 96 11.31 3.84 -16.85
N VAL A 97 10.62 4.50 -15.94
CA VAL A 97 11.06 5.78 -15.34
C VAL A 97 11.63 5.59 -13.95
N SER A 98 11.25 4.52 -13.25
CA SER A 98 11.80 4.18 -11.94
C SER A 98 11.45 2.74 -11.58
N ARG A 99 12.01 2.27 -10.46
CA ARG A 99 11.71 0.94 -9.94
C ARG A 99 11.25 1.05 -8.50
N GLY A 100 10.55 0.04 -8.03
CA GLY A 100 10.14 -0.05 -6.64
C GLY A 100 11.32 -0.32 -5.72
N THR A 101 11.04 -0.43 -4.44
CA THR A 101 12.04 -0.55 -3.38
C THR A 101 11.67 -1.67 -2.43
N LEU A 102 12.62 -2.02 -1.57
CA LEU A 102 12.38 -2.90 -0.44
C LEU A 102 11.94 -2.04 0.73
N LYS A 103 10.81 -2.37 1.35
CA LYS A 103 10.22 -1.55 2.40
C LYS A 103 9.91 -2.35 3.64
N ARG A 104 10.08 -1.70 4.79
CA ARG A 104 9.52 -2.17 6.04
C ARG A 104 8.32 -1.30 6.35
N ASN A 105 7.18 -1.93 6.54
CA ASN A 105 5.93 -1.25 6.83
C ASN A 105 5.44 -1.60 8.22
N GLN A 106 4.90 -0.60 8.93
CA GLN A 106 4.18 -0.83 10.17
C GLN A 106 2.80 -0.24 9.98
N MET A 107 1.78 -1.07 10.08
CA MET A 107 0.39 -0.66 9.86
C MET A 107 -0.41 -0.85 11.13
N PHE A 108 -1.22 0.16 11.45
CA PHE A 108 -2.06 0.18 12.65
C PHE A 108 -3.51 0.00 12.25
N PHE A 109 -4.19 -0.91 12.94
CA PHE A 109 -5.56 -1.29 12.63
C PHE A 109 -6.47 -1.01 13.80
N ASP A 110 -7.67 -0.51 13.51
CA ASP A 110 -8.73 -0.35 14.49
C ASP A 110 -10.03 -0.90 13.93
N ARG A 111 -10.96 -1.18 14.83
CA ARG A 111 -12.29 -1.62 14.43
C ARG A 111 -13.20 -0.41 14.32
N ILE A 112 -13.72 -0.18 13.13
CA ILE A 112 -14.63 0.94 12.86
C ILE A 112 -15.88 0.37 12.22
N SER A 113 -17.03 0.66 12.81
CA SER A 113 -18.33 0.16 12.34
C SER A 113 -18.36 -1.37 12.15
N GLY A 114 -17.71 -2.08 13.08
CA GLY A 114 -17.67 -3.53 13.07
C GLY A 114 -16.65 -4.14 12.13
N ARG A 115 -15.84 -3.33 11.44
CA ARG A 115 -14.82 -3.81 10.49
C ARG A 115 -13.42 -3.40 10.93
N MET A 116 -12.48 -4.31 10.75
CA MET A 116 -11.05 -4.01 10.97
C MET A 116 -10.53 -3.26 9.75
N VAL A 117 -9.95 -2.08 9.98
CA VAL A 117 -9.42 -1.23 8.90
C VAL A 117 -8.07 -0.65 9.30
N ILE A 118 -7.28 -0.27 8.29
CA ILE A 118 -6.00 0.40 8.50
C ILE A 118 -6.28 1.89 8.73
N VAL A 119 -5.84 2.41 9.87
CA VAL A 119 -6.10 3.80 10.25
C VAL A 119 -4.84 4.66 10.27
N ASP A 120 -3.67 4.05 10.28
CA ASP A 120 -2.40 4.77 10.26
C ASP A 120 -1.29 3.81 9.82
N GLY A 121 -0.15 4.36 9.45
CA GLY A 121 0.96 3.53 9.02
C GLY A 121 2.26 4.30 8.88
N LEU A 122 3.34 3.53 8.85
CA LEU A 122 4.67 4.02 8.59
C LEU A 122 5.31 3.12 7.56
N SER A 123 6.01 3.72 6.60
CA SER A 123 6.71 2.97 5.58
C SER A 123 8.12 3.51 5.45
N GLU A 124 9.09 2.62 5.38
CA GLU A 124 10.50 2.97 5.37
C GLU A 124 11.22 2.13 4.33
N ARG A 125 12.00 2.79 3.47
CA ARG A 125 12.85 2.08 2.54
C ARG A 125 14.03 1.50 3.31
N VAL A 126 14.34 0.23 3.09
CA VAL A 126 15.43 -0.47 3.75
C VAL A 126 16.30 -1.20 2.73
N ASP A 127 17.50 -1.59 3.14
CA ASP A 127 18.40 -2.35 2.26
C ASP A 127 18.18 -3.85 2.38
N LYS A 128 17.65 -4.27 3.52
CA LYS A 128 17.35 -5.68 3.77
C LYS A 128 16.30 -5.80 4.88
N CYS A 129 15.60 -6.91 4.90
CA CYS A 129 14.65 -7.25 5.96
C CYS A 129 15.31 -8.20 7.04
#